data_0d87bf68c807a194ace03e6062d3b14c
#
_entry.id   0d87bf68c807a194ace03e6062d3b14c
#
_cell.length_a   1.000
_cell.length_b   1.000
_cell.length_c   1.000
_cell.angle_alpha   90.00
_cell.angle_beta   90.00
_cell.angle_gamma   90.00
#
_symmetry.space_group_name_H-M   'P 1'
#
loop_
_entity.id
_entity.type
_entity.pdbx_description
1 polymer ?
#
loop_
_entity_poly.entity_id
_entity_poly.type
_entity_poly.pdbx_seq_one_letter_code
_entity_poly.pdbx_strand_id
1 'polypeptide(L)'
;KDELVVASSNKNLSQKEFYIDELLKQKWILRETGSGLRDKFLNEIGDVSKKLKFFLELDRMSAIKELVIQKNAISIFSKKSIEKELKNSILYEVKLKNINLWRNFYILKRKNYNFNRALEKFEKIFKQ
;
A
#
# COMPACT_ATOMS: atom_id res chain seq x y z
N LYS A 1 -11.40 1.27 -9.39
CA LYS A 1 -10.26 1.67 -8.56
C LYS A 1 -9.93 0.63 -7.54
N ASP A 2 -8.67 0.52 -7.24
CA ASP A 2 -8.18 -0.41 -6.25
C ASP A 2 -7.51 0.39 -5.16
N GLU A 3 -7.93 0.20 -3.94
CA GLU A 3 -7.35 0.90 -2.83
C GLU A 3 -6.27 0.04 -2.19
N LEU A 4 -5.08 0.61 -2.04
CA LEU A 4 -4.02 -0.06 -1.32
C LEU A 4 -4.04 0.46 0.11
N VAL A 5 -3.83 -0.43 1.06
CA VAL A 5 -3.83 -0.06 2.47
C VAL A 5 -2.65 -0.67 3.17
N VAL A 6 -2.17 0.02 4.17
CA VAL A 6 -1.20 -0.53 5.08
C VAL A 6 -1.98 -1.23 6.17
N ALA A 7 -1.57 -2.42 6.55
CA ALA A 7 -2.28 -3.16 7.58
C ALA A 7 -1.32 -3.96 8.44
N SER A 8 -1.75 -4.22 9.66
CA SER A 8 -0.97 -4.97 10.64
C SER A 8 -1.92 -5.75 11.53
N SER A 9 -1.42 -6.77 12.18
CA SER A 9 -2.20 -7.45 13.20
C SER A 9 -2.09 -6.74 14.55
N ASN A 10 -1.28 -5.70 14.64
CA ASN A 10 -1.14 -4.93 15.87
C ASN A 10 -2.26 -3.90 15.97
N LYS A 11 -3.22 -4.16 16.86
CA LYS A 11 -4.37 -3.30 17.03
C LYS A 11 -3.99 -1.87 17.38
N ASN A 12 -2.91 -1.67 18.10
CA ASN A 12 -2.51 -0.34 18.50
C ASN A 12 -2.21 0.58 17.33
N LEU A 13 -1.84 0.02 16.20
CA LEU A 13 -1.54 0.82 15.03
C LEU A 13 -2.80 1.30 14.31
N SER A 14 -3.97 0.89 14.74
CA SER A 14 -5.22 1.33 14.13
C SER A 14 -5.85 2.50 14.86
N GLN A 15 -5.25 2.96 15.94
CA GLN A 15 -5.90 3.90 16.83
C GLN A 15 -5.72 5.36 16.47
N LYS A 16 -4.82 5.66 15.56
CA LYS A 16 -4.65 7.02 15.07
C LYS A 16 -4.06 6.97 13.68
N GLU A 17 -3.99 8.13 13.04
CA GLU A 17 -3.30 8.23 11.76
C GLU A 17 -1.84 8.49 12.01
N PHE A 18 -0.99 7.97 11.14
CA PHE A 18 0.46 8.10 11.29
C PHE A 18 1.06 8.76 10.07
N TYR A 19 2.13 9.52 10.29
CA TYR A 19 3.04 9.83 9.20
C TYR A 19 3.91 8.60 8.99
N ILE A 20 4.32 8.37 7.76
CA ILE A 20 5.12 7.17 7.48
C ILE A 20 6.41 7.14 8.31
N ASP A 21 6.95 8.30 8.62
CA ASP A 21 8.16 8.38 9.44
C ASP A 21 7.98 7.73 10.80
N GLU A 22 6.77 7.75 11.31
CA GLU A 22 6.48 7.17 12.61
C GLU A 22 6.46 5.65 12.57
N LEU A 23 6.45 5.07 11.39
CA LEU A 23 6.34 3.62 11.23
C LEU A 23 7.63 2.98 10.73
N LEU A 24 8.72 3.74 10.67
CA LEU A 24 9.96 3.23 10.12
C LEU A 24 10.56 2.07 10.90
N LYS A 25 10.26 1.99 12.18
CA LYS A 25 10.83 0.93 13.00
C LYS A 25 9.95 -0.32 13.10
N GLN A 26 8.81 -0.31 12.43
CA GLN A 26 7.96 -1.49 12.44
C GLN A 26 8.60 -2.58 11.58
N LYS A 27 8.12 -3.81 11.76
CA LYS A 27 8.61 -4.92 10.96
C LYS A 27 7.88 -4.94 9.63
N TRP A 28 8.49 -4.40 8.61
CA TRP A 28 7.87 -4.32 7.29
C TRP A 28 8.14 -5.59 6.49
N ILE A 29 7.09 -6.17 5.97
CA ILE A 29 7.20 -7.31 5.06
C ILE A 29 6.61 -6.87 3.74
N LEU A 30 7.36 -6.95 2.68
CA LEU A 30 6.92 -6.47 1.37
C LEU A 30 7.12 -7.53 0.31
N ARG A 31 6.43 -7.35 -0.82
CA ARG A 31 6.66 -8.17 -1.98
C ARG A 31 8.04 -7.87 -2.53
N GLU A 32 8.51 -8.77 -3.36
CA GLU A 32 9.83 -8.59 -3.97
C GLU A 32 9.87 -7.40 -4.91
N THR A 33 11.05 -6.97 -5.25
CA THR A 33 11.28 -5.86 -6.17
C THR A 33 10.60 -6.15 -7.51
N GLY A 34 9.95 -5.17 -8.08
CA GLY A 34 9.25 -5.34 -9.33
C GLY A 34 7.76 -5.58 -9.17
N SER A 35 7.30 -5.84 -7.96
CA SER A 35 5.87 -5.96 -7.70
C SER A 35 5.22 -4.59 -7.87
N GLY A 36 4.12 -4.53 -8.61
CA GLY A 36 3.42 -3.27 -8.81
C GLY A 36 2.92 -2.67 -7.52
N LEU A 37 2.48 -3.50 -6.60
CA LEU A 37 1.97 -3.06 -5.32
C LEU A 37 3.09 -2.44 -4.48
N ARG A 38 4.25 -3.09 -4.46
CA ARG A 38 5.39 -2.57 -3.73
C ARG A 38 5.87 -1.26 -4.35
N ASP A 39 5.97 -1.21 -5.67
CA ASP A 39 6.45 -0.04 -6.35
C ASP A 39 5.54 1.15 -6.14
N LYS A 40 4.23 0.94 -6.17
CA LYS A 40 3.28 2.00 -5.93
C LYS A 40 3.46 2.56 -4.52
N PHE A 41 3.59 1.70 -3.54
CA PHE A 41 3.76 2.12 -2.16
C PHE A 41 5.06 2.92 -1.99
N LEU A 42 6.15 2.38 -2.51
CA LEU A 42 7.45 3.05 -2.33
C LEU A 42 7.49 4.40 -3.04
N ASN A 43 6.83 4.49 -4.19
CA ASN A 43 6.76 5.76 -4.89
C ASN A 43 5.94 6.79 -4.14
N GLU A 44 4.84 6.36 -3.55
CA GLU A 44 3.97 7.30 -2.83
C GLU A 44 4.61 7.83 -1.55
N ILE A 45 5.43 7.05 -0.89
CA ILE A 45 6.07 7.55 0.31
C ILE A 45 7.34 8.34 0.02
N GLY A 46 7.85 8.25 -1.20
CA GLY A 46 8.95 9.10 -1.64
C GLY A 46 10.29 8.77 -0.99
N ASP A 47 11.05 9.80 -0.65
CA ASP A 47 12.41 9.59 -0.15
C ASP A 47 12.50 8.81 1.13
N VAL A 48 11.42 8.79 1.90
CA VAL A 48 11.39 8.03 3.14
C VAL A 48 11.58 6.54 2.85
N SER A 49 11.26 6.11 1.63
CA SER A 49 11.41 4.70 1.28
C SER A 49 12.84 4.21 1.47
N LYS A 50 13.81 5.10 1.38
CA LYS A 50 15.20 4.72 1.57
C LYS A 50 15.53 4.41 3.02
N LYS A 51 14.69 4.86 3.92
CA LYS A 51 14.90 4.64 5.36
C LYS A 51 14.13 3.45 5.90
N LEU A 52 13.24 2.89 5.09
CA LEU A 52 12.48 1.73 5.51
C LEU A 52 13.38 0.52 5.59
N LYS A 53 13.29 -0.18 6.69
CA LYS A 53 14.02 -1.42 6.83
C LYS A 53 13.06 -2.57 6.63
N PHE A 54 13.38 -3.42 5.67
CA PHE A 54 12.52 -4.56 5.38
C PHE A 54 12.92 -5.70 6.29
N PHE A 55 11.96 -6.22 7.01
CA PHE A 55 12.17 -7.39 7.81
C PHE A 55 12.29 -8.61 6.90
N LEU A 56 11.41 -8.68 5.89
CA LEU A 56 11.42 -9.77 4.91
C LEU A 56 10.89 -9.30 3.57
N GLU A 57 11.32 -9.95 2.51
CA GLU A 57 10.73 -9.77 1.18
C GLU A 57 10.28 -11.13 0.70
N LEU A 58 9.04 -11.22 0.25
CA LEU A 58 8.46 -12.48 -0.18
C LEU A 58 7.78 -12.33 -1.53
N ASP A 59 7.62 -13.43 -2.24
CA ASP A 59 7.05 -13.40 -3.58
C ASP A 59 5.56 -13.79 -3.63
N ARG A 60 4.95 -14.05 -2.49
CA ARG A 60 3.54 -14.41 -2.43
C ARG A 60 2.80 -13.61 -1.42
N MET A 61 1.64 -13.08 -1.84
CA MET A 61 0.82 -12.32 -0.93
C MET A 61 0.25 -13.16 0.20
N SER A 62 -0.07 -14.43 -0.07
CA SER A 62 -0.61 -15.28 0.98
C SER A 62 0.43 -15.50 2.09
N ALA A 63 1.70 -15.64 1.72
CA ALA A 63 2.75 -15.79 2.70
C ALA A 63 2.97 -14.51 3.50
N ILE A 64 2.87 -13.38 2.84
CA ILE A 64 2.99 -12.09 3.51
C ILE A 64 1.87 -11.92 4.53
N LYS A 65 0.63 -12.21 4.12
CA LYS A 65 -0.52 -12.09 5.00
C LYS A 65 -0.34 -12.95 6.24
N GLU A 66 0.07 -14.18 6.03
CA GLU A 66 0.25 -15.11 7.13
C GLU A 66 1.30 -14.61 8.11
N LEU A 67 2.43 -14.14 7.61
CA LEU A 67 3.49 -13.65 8.47
C LEU A 67 3.14 -12.35 9.18
N VAL A 68 2.41 -11.47 8.50
CA VAL A 68 1.95 -10.23 9.15
C VAL A 68 1.08 -10.59 10.35
N ILE A 69 0.22 -11.59 10.20
CA ILE A 69 -0.65 -12.02 11.28
C ILE A 69 0.16 -12.64 12.42
N GLN A 70 1.08 -13.52 12.08
CA GLN A 70 1.83 -14.25 13.08
C GLN A 70 2.90 -13.43 13.78
N LYS A 71 3.52 -12.52 13.08
CA LYS A 71 4.67 -11.79 13.62
C LYS A 71 4.33 -10.38 14.08
N ASN A 72 3.08 -10.02 14.03
CA ASN A 72 2.64 -8.68 14.39
C ASN A 72 3.36 -7.64 13.54
N ALA A 73 3.57 -7.97 12.27
CA ALA A 73 4.29 -7.13 11.34
C ALA A 73 3.35 -6.20 10.60
N ILE A 74 3.86 -5.47 9.64
CA ILE A 74 3.10 -4.50 8.88
C ILE A 74 3.43 -4.68 7.40
N SER A 75 2.46 -4.47 6.54
CA SER A 75 2.67 -4.56 5.10
C SER A 75 1.64 -3.74 4.35
N ILE A 76 1.78 -3.73 3.04
CA ILE A 76 0.84 -3.05 2.15
C ILE A 76 0.04 -4.12 1.42
N PHE A 77 -1.26 -3.92 1.31
CA PHE A 77 -2.17 -4.88 0.67
C PHE A 77 -3.17 -4.16 -0.22
N SER A 78 -3.70 -4.86 -1.19
CA SER A 78 -4.95 -4.44 -1.81
C SER A 78 -6.05 -4.63 -0.76
N LYS A 79 -6.86 -3.63 -0.52
CA LYS A 79 -7.88 -3.72 0.53
C LYS A 79 -8.81 -4.88 0.31
N LYS A 80 -9.14 -5.17 -0.94
CA LYS A 80 -10.02 -6.28 -1.25
C LYS A 80 -9.44 -7.63 -0.84
N SER A 81 -8.13 -7.76 -0.88
CA SER A 81 -7.51 -9.04 -0.56
C SER A 81 -7.54 -9.36 0.93
N ILE A 82 -7.82 -8.37 1.77
CA ILE A 82 -7.85 -8.56 3.21
C ILE A 82 -9.19 -8.16 3.83
N GLU A 83 -10.24 -8.06 3.03
CA GLU A 83 -11.55 -7.65 3.54
C GLU A 83 -12.03 -8.54 4.68
N LYS A 84 -11.86 -9.83 4.56
CA LYS A 84 -12.29 -10.75 5.59
C LYS A 84 -11.52 -10.52 6.87
N GLU A 85 -10.23 -10.38 6.74
CA GLU A 85 -9.36 -10.19 7.91
C GLU A 85 -9.66 -8.87 8.60
N LEU A 86 -9.98 -7.83 7.85
CA LEU A 86 -10.35 -6.55 8.44
C LEU A 86 -11.68 -6.66 9.14
N LYS A 87 -12.64 -7.31 8.52
CA LYS A 87 -13.95 -7.47 9.09
C LYS A 87 -13.93 -8.27 10.38
N ASN A 88 -13.08 -9.28 10.45
CA ASN A 88 -13.00 -10.17 11.60
C ASN A 88 -11.96 -9.74 12.62
N SER A 89 -11.41 -8.57 12.47
CA SER A 89 -10.42 -8.00 13.41
C SER A 89 -9.17 -8.85 13.54
N ILE A 90 -8.79 -9.51 12.44
CA ILE A 90 -7.54 -10.25 12.38
C ILE A 90 -6.43 -9.33 11.92
N LEU A 91 -6.77 -8.43 11.01
CA LEU A 91 -5.88 -7.37 10.58
C LEU A 91 -6.54 -6.03 10.80
N TYR A 92 -5.75 -5.01 10.99
CA TYR A 92 -6.24 -3.66 11.21
C TYR A 92 -5.59 -2.73 10.21
N GLU A 93 -6.37 -1.83 9.66
CA GLU A 93 -5.84 -0.84 8.73
C GLU A 93 -5.02 0.20 9.49
N VAL A 94 -3.84 0.51 8.99
CA VAL A 94 -2.98 1.53 9.56
C VAL A 94 -3.08 2.74 8.62
N LYS A 95 -3.72 3.78 9.08
CA LYS A 95 -3.98 4.94 8.23
C LYS A 95 -2.79 5.88 8.18
N LEU A 96 -2.46 6.32 6.98
CA LEU A 96 -1.31 7.20 6.77
C LEU A 96 -1.79 8.61 6.45
N LYS A 97 -1.11 9.59 7.00
CA LYS A 97 -1.39 10.99 6.73
C LYS A 97 -0.69 11.41 5.45
N ASN A 98 -1.41 12.16 4.63
CA ASN A 98 -0.85 12.80 3.43
C ASN A 98 -0.34 11.83 2.36
N ILE A 99 -0.83 10.61 2.37
CA ILE A 99 -0.42 9.62 1.37
C ILE A 99 -1.67 9.01 0.76
N ASN A 100 -1.73 9.01 -0.57
CA ASN A 100 -2.85 8.45 -1.30
C ASN A 100 -2.41 7.15 -1.96
N LEU A 101 -3.00 6.05 -1.52
CA LEU A 101 -2.64 4.74 -2.02
C LEU A 101 -3.67 4.14 -2.95
N TRP A 102 -4.52 4.96 -3.56
CA TRP A 102 -5.43 4.47 -4.57
C TRP A 102 -4.68 4.08 -5.82
N ARG A 103 -5.06 2.99 -6.42
CA ARG A 103 -4.48 2.52 -7.66
C ARG A 103 -5.56 2.50 -8.72
N ASN A 104 -5.32 3.17 -9.83
CA ASN A 104 -6.25 3.18 -10.95
C ASN A 104 -5.87 2.09 -11.92
N PHE A 105 -6.87 1.44 -12.45
CA PHE A 105 -6.65 0.44 -13.46
C PHE A 105 -6.72 1.00 -14.86
N TYR A 106 -7.05 2.26 -15.05
CA TYR A 106 -6.99 2.81 -16.35
C TYR A 106 -5.61 3.07 -16.62
N ILE A 107 -5.38 3.03 -17.70
CA ILE A 107 -4.16 3.33 -18.00
C ILE A 107 -3.87 4.63 -18.29
N LEU A 108 -3.95 5.29 -18.25
CA LEU A 108 -3.77 6.44 -18.65
C LEU A 108 -3.08 7.25 -18.26
N LYS A 109 -3.03 7.27 -18.20
CA LYS A 109 -2.66 8.04 -18.13
C LYS A 109 -1.76 8.23 -17.91
N ARG A 110 -1.20 8.06 -17.93
CA ARG A 110 -0.41 8.48 -17.80
C ARG A 110 0.24 8.87 -17.77
N LYS A 111 0.29 9.09 -17.97
CA LYS A 111 0.73 9.75 -17.91
C LYS A 111 1.25 10.25 -18.01
N ASN A 112 1.15 10.49 -18.47
CA ASN A 112 1.45 11.15 -18.60
C ASN A 112 1.63 11.70 -19.06
N TYR A 113 1.34 11.69 -19.62
CA TYR A 113 1.23 12.04 -20.12
C TYR A 113 1.19 12.79 -20.53
N ASN A 114 1.37 12.76 -21.47
CA ASN A 114 0.87 13.40 -21.72
C ASN A 114 0.43 13.49 -21.56
N PHE A 115 0.54 12.94 -21.55
CA PHE A 115 -0.24 12.82 -21.18
C PHE A 115 -0.72 13.65 -20.86
N ASN A 116 -0.38 14.38 -21.13
CA ASN A 116 -1.21 14.92 -20.52
C ASN A 116 -2.23 15.40 -21.12
N ARG A 117 -2.06 15.78 -22.28
CA ARG A 117 -3.06 16.05 -22.98
C ARG A 117 -3.72 14.89 -23.35
N ALA A 118 -3.05 13.93 -23.76
CA ALA A 118 -3.67 12.73 -23.97
C ALA A 118 -4.18 12.24 -22.66
N LEU A 119 -3.45 12.43 -21.65
CA LEU A 119 -3.88 12.01 -20.38
C LEU A 119 -5.04 12.78 -19.90
N GLU A 120 -5.10 14.05 -20.19
CA GLU A 120 -6.21 14.82 -19.84
C GLU A 120 -7.41 14.38 -20.52
N LYS A 121 -7.35 14.12 -21.82
CA LYS A 121 -8.43 13.64 -22.51
C LYS A 121 -8.85 12.36 -21.98
N PHE A 122 -7.93 11.52 -21.62
CA PHE A 122 -8.19 10.24 -21.09
C PHE A 122 -8.92 10.31 -19.81
N GLU A 123 -8.56 11.17 -18.94
CA GLU A 123 -9.20 11.30 -17.71
C GLU A 123 -10.59 11.81 -17.81
N LYS A 124 -10.88 12.61 -18.79
CA LYS A 124 -12.21 13.06 -18.99
C LYS A 124 -13.09 11.96 -19.44
N ILE A 125 -12.56 10.95 -20.07
CA ILE A 125 -13.33 9.84 -20.49
C ILE A 125 -13.61 8.92 -19.35
N PHE A 126 -12.72 8.84 -18.51
CA PHE A 126 -12.85 7.98 -17.43
C PHE A 126 -13.27 8.58 -16.20
N LYS A 127 -13.10 9.52 -15.88
CA LYS A 127 -13.08 10.08 -14.81
C LYS A 127 -14.02 10.21 -14.44
N GLN A 128 -13.37 9.97 -15.27
CA GLN A 128 -13.27 9.73 -15.64
C GLN A 128 -13.15 9.19 -15.26
#